data_57df59fe83dcb7b1764430444e9a484f
#
_entry.id   57df59fe83dcb7b1764430444e9a484f
#
_cell.length_a   1.000
_cell.length_b   1.000
_cell.length_c   1.000
_cell.angle_alpha   90.00
_cell.angle_beta   90.00
_cell.angle_gamma   90.00
#
_symmetry.space_group_name_H-M   'P 1'
#
loop_
_entity.id
_entity.type
_entity.pdbx_description
1 polymer ?
#
loop_
_entity_poly.entity_id
_entity_poly.type
_entity_poly.pdbx_seq_one_letter_code
_entity_poly.pdbx_strand_id
1 'polypeptide(L)'
;MVVCAIAAAALKFLPETTQRKVGGLRIRIPQVPREIRGAFARVGLRAAAVWAVVAGLFLSVMPSYAGKLVLHSQNLALLALIAALVLIASCGAQLAVRRGAPPALAQAGGLALLAAGLLALVPAAQAHSLALLVTGAVLAGSGHGMAYLAAQDNLTRIAPGEQHAEISAAFYVCIYLGVSLPVIGIGVLAVATTLFTAVTTFAIVTGGAALAVAAWHLRHRDRQTAHPAAGPERERAPAGGPAGRPRG
;
A
#
# COMPACT_ATOMS: atom_id res chain seq x y z
N MET A 1 11.70 16.74 19.49
CA MET A 1 12.90 17.58 19.30
C MET A 1 14.20 16.79 19.47
N VAL A 2 14.42 16.09 20.59
CA VAL A 2 15.67 15.33 20.83
C VAL A 2 15.95 14.27 19.75
N VAL A 3 14.94 13.47 19.34
CA VAL A 3 15.08 12.44 18.32
C VAL A 3 15.48 13.03 16.96
N CYS A 4 14.88 14.19 16.58
CA CYS A 4 15.24 14.87 15.34
C CYS A 4 16.67 15.42 15.36
N ALA A 5 17.14 15.91 16.52
CA ALA A 5 18.51 16.37 16.68
C ALA A 5 19.53 15.21 16.59
N ILE A 6 19.21 14.07 17.20
CA ILE A 6 20.03 12.85 17.11
C ILE A 6 20.06 12.35 15.64
N ALA A 7 18.91 12.31 14.96
CA ALA A 7 18.85 11.91 13.57
C ALA A 7 19.65 12.85 12.66
N ALA A 8 19.54 14.17 12.86
CA ALA A 8 20.32 15.16 12.12
C ALA A 8 21.84 15.05 12.39
N ALA A 9 22.22 14.73 13.62
CA ALA A 9 23.62 14.46 13.96
C ALA A 9 24.14 13.18 13.29
N ALA A 10 23.32 12.12 13.29
CA ALA A 10 23.67 10.84 12.67
C ALA A 10 23.87 10.97 11.14
N LEU A 11 23.11 11.85 10.46
CA LEU A 11 23.27 12.13 9.03
C LEU A 11 24.67 12.65 8.67
N LYS A 12 25.37 13.32 9.59
CA LYS A 12 26.75 13.81 9.35
C LYS A 12 27.79 12.69 9.28
N PHE A 13 27.47 11.51 9.80
CA PHE A 13 28.36 10.34 9.78
C PHE A 13 28.09 9.40 8.60
N LEU A 14 27.05 9.67 7.79
CA LEU A 14 26.82 8.88 6.59
C LEU A 14 27.79 9.30 5.48
N PRO A 15 28.47 8.33 4.84
CA PRO A 15 29.31 8.64 3.69
C PRO A 15 28.45 9.19 2.55
N GLU A 16 28.91 10.28 1.93
CA GLU A 16 28.27 10.87 0.77
C GLU A 16 28.32 9.88 -0.41
N THR A 17 27.19 9.34 -0.78
CA THR A 17 27.07 8.39 -1.90
C THR A 17 26.90 9.09 -3.25
N THR A 18 26.62 10.39 -3.25
CA THR A 18 26.35 11.17 -4.47
C THR A 18 27.60 11.92 -4.91
N GLN A 19 28.22 11.47 -5.99
CA GLN A 19 29.38 12.16 -6.59
C GLN A 19 29.02 13.47 -7.32
N ARG A 20 27.74 13.74 -7.53
CA ARG A 20 27.29 14.93 -8.27
C ARG A 20 26.93 16.05 -7.29
N LYS A 21 27.80 17.04 -7.16
CA LYS A 21 27.48 18.30 -6.47
C LYS A 21 26.37 19.01 -7.23
N VAL A 22 25.14 18.95 -6.71
CA VAL A 22 24.02 19.71 -7.25
C VAL A 22 24.14 21.14 -6.75
N GLY A 23 24.50 22.05 -7.64
CA GLY A 23 24.56 23.49 -7.33
C GLY A 23 23.14 24.02 -7.13
N GLY A 24 22.82 24.45 -5.89
CA GLY A 24 21.60 25.16 -5.54
C GLY A 24 20.36 24.29 -5.31
N LEU A 25 19.54 24.69 -4.33
CA LEU A 25 18.25 24.07 -4.02
C LEU A 25 17.26 24.42 -5.14
N ARG A 26 17.06 23.52 -6.09
CA ARG A 26 15.99 23.66 -7.10
C ARG A 26 14.81 22.84 -6.69
N ILE A 27 13.69 23.48 -6.36
CA ILE A 27 12.41 22.82 -6.18
C ILE A 27 11.97 22.29 -7.55
N ARG A 28 12.04 20.97 -7.74
CA ARG A 28 11.51 20.30 -8.93
C ARG A 28 10.17 19.68 -8.58
N ILE A 29 9.15 19.97 -9.38
CA ILE A 29 7.87 19.26 -9.30
C ILE A 29 8.13 17.85 -9.85
N PRO A 30 7.80 16.78 -9.08
CA PRO A 30 8.00 15.42 -9.54
C PRO A 30 7.23 15.16 -10.84
N GLN A 31 7.93 14.69 -11.87
CA GLN A 31 7.32 14.39 -13.16
C GLN A 31 7.30 12.89 -13.40
N VAL A 32 6.15 12.38 -13.87
CA VAL A 32 6.00 10.99 -14.27
C VAL A 32 6.05 10.92 -15.80
N PRO A 33 6.97 10.14 -16.38
CA PRO A 33 7.05 9.95 -17.83
C PRO A 33 5.73 9.49 -18.42
N ARG A 34 5.40 9.96 -19.62
CA ARG A 34 4.11 9.69 -20.28
C ARG A 34 3.88 8.19 -20.47
N GLU A 35 4.94 7.44 -20.75
CA GLU A 35 4.93 6.01 -21.05
C GLU A 35 4.45 5.16 -19.87
N ILE A 36 4.77 5.58 -18.66
CA ILE A 36 4.43 4.85 -17.43
C ILE A 36 3.26 5.44 -16.64
N ARG A 37 2.68 6.58 -17.07
CA ARG A 37 1.61 7.28 -16.31
C ARG A 37 0.44 6.39 -15.97
N GLY A 38 0.00 5.55 -16.90
CA GLY A 38 -1.13 4.65 -16.66
C GLY A 38 -0.81 3.54 -15.65
N ALA A 39 0.40 2.99 -15.68
CA ALA A 39 0.87 2.02 -14.69
C ALA A 39 1.07 2.68 -13.33
N PHE A 40 1.73 3.84 -13.30
CA PHE A 40 1.94 4.65 -12.11
C PHE A 40 0.64 5.04 -11.41
N ALA A 41 -0.36 5.54 -12.16
CA ALA A 41 -1.65 5.92 -11.60
C ALA A 41 -2.36 4.73 -10.91
N ARG A 42 -2.31 3.54 -11.50
CA ARG A 42 -2.88 2.32 -10.88
C ARG A 42 -2.16 1.94 -9.59
N VAL A 43 -0.84 2.04 -9.55
CA VAL A 43 -0.03 1.74 -8.35
C VAL A 43 -0.24 2.80 -7.28
N GLY A 44 -0.17 4.08 -7.65
CA GLY A 44 -0.36 5.22 -6.77
C GLY A 44 -1.76 5.26 -6.15
N LEU A 45 -2.81 5.03 -6.94
CA LEU A 45 -4.19 5.01 -6.43
C LEU A 45 -4.41 3.87 -5.42
N ARG A 46 -3.84 2.69 -5.65
CA ARG A 46 -3.94 1.58 -4.69
C ARG A 46 -3.22 1.89 -3.38
N ALA A 47 -2.00 2.41 -3.47
CA ALA A 47 -1.25 2.81 -2.28
C ALA A 47 -1.96 3.93 -1.51
N ALA A 48 -2.48 4.94 -2.21
CA ALA A 48 -3.26 6.02 -1.63
C ALA A 48 -4.50 5.50 -0.89
N ALA A 49 -5.27 4.58 -1.50
CA ALA A 49 -6.44 3.98 -0.89
C ALA A 49 -6.09 3.17 0.38
N VAL A 50 -5.02 2.40 0.35
CA VAL A 50 -4.55 1.60 1.48
C VAL A 50 -4.07 2.50 2.63
N TRP A 51 -3.34 3.58 2.32
CA TRP A 51 -2.91 4.56 3.31
C TRP A 51 -4.05 5.43 3.85
N ALA A 52 -5.08 5.69 3.06
CA ALA A 52 -6.30 6.36 3.52
C ALA A 52 -6.96 5.62 4.70
N VAL A 53 -6.92 4.28 4.68
CA VAL A 53 -7.41 3.47 5.79
C VAL A 53 -6.54 3.65 7.03
N VAL A 54 -5.23 3.45 6.91
CA VAL A 54 -4.35 3.44 8.08
C VAL A 54 -4.15 4.85 8.63
N ALA A 55 -3.67 5.79 7.82
CA ALA A 55 -3.41 7.13 8.29
C ALA A 55 -4.71 7.94 8.44
N GLY A 56 -5.64 7.79 7.50
CA GLY A 56 -6.90 8.52 7.48
C GLY A 56 -7.87 8.07 8.56
N LEU A 57 -8.05 6.77 8.75
CA LEU A 57 -9.00 6.26 9.74
C LEU A 57 -8.30 5.89 11.06
N PHE A 58 -7.34 4.95 11.01
CA PHE A 58 -6.78 4.39 12.26
C PHE A 58 -5.92 5.38 13.05
N LEU A 59 -5.11 6.21 12.40
CA LEU A 59 -4.27 7.16 13.14
C LEU A 59 -5.02 8.46 13.49
N SER A 60 -5.96 8.90 12.67
CA SER A 60 -6.66 10.17 12.87
C SER A 60 -7.97 10.04 13.64
N VAL A 61 -8.81 9.07 13.29
CA VAL A 61 -10.20 8.97 13.78
C VAL A 61 -10.35 7.90 14.86
N MET A 62 -9.56 6.83 14.81
CA MET A 62 -9.69 5.68 15.70
C MET A 62 -9.58 6.01 17.18
N PRO A 63 -8.70 6.90 17.66
CA PRO A 63 -8.68 7.26 19.08
C PRO A 63 -10.02 7.80 19.58
N SER A 64 -10.66 8.67 18.79
CA SER A 64 -11.98 9.20 19.12
C SER A 64 -13.09 8.15 19.02
N TYR A 65 -13.04 7.30 18.00
CA TYR A 65 -13.99 6.20 17.79
C TYR A 65 -13.92 5.18 18.92
N ALA A 66 -12.72 4.70 19.21
CA ALA A 66 -12.47 3.73 20.28
C ALA A 66 -12.86 4.29 21.65
N GLY A 67 -12.45 5.54 21.95
CA GLY A 67 -12.70 6.15 23.24
C GLY A 67 -14.17 6.49 23.48
N LYS A 68 -14.88 7.00 22.48
CA LYS A 68 -16.28 7.45 22.65
C LYS A 68 -17.30 6.34 22.44
N LEU A 69 -17.07 5.42 21.48
CA LEU A 69 -18.10 4.48 21.02
C LEU A 69 -17.86 3.04 21.47
N VAL A 70 -16.61 2.65 21.72
CA VAL A 70 -16.29 1.25 22.04
C VAL A 70 -15.98 1.10 23.53
N LEU A 71 -15.04 1.87 24.04
CA LEU A 71 -14.47 1.67 25.38
C LEU A 71 -15.04 2.63 26.43
N HIS A 72 -15.67 3.73 26.02
CA HIS A 72 -16.11 4.82 26.91
C HIS A 72 -14.97 5.27 27.85
N SER A 73 -13.76 5.36 27.32
CA SER A 73 -12.53 5.64 28.06
C SER A 73 -11.78 6.83 27.47
N GLN A 74 -11.20 7.64 28.38
CA GLN A 74 -10.32 8.75 28.01
C GLN A 74 -8.83 8.42 28.26
N ASN A 75 -8.49 7.16 28.47
CA ASN A 75 -7.10 6.73 28.65
C ASN A 75 -6.33 6.86 27.32
N LEU A 76 -5.61 7.97 27.18
CA LEU A 76 -4.85 8.31 25.97
C LEU A 76 -3.80 7.26 25.61
N ALA A 77 -3.17 6.62 26.62
CA ALA A 77 -2.17 5.57 26.37
C ALA A 77 -2.80 4.34 25.72
N LEU A 78 -3.99 3.92 26.19
CA LEU A 78 -4.75 2.81 25.60
C LEU A 78 -5.18 3.15 24.17
N LEU A 79 -5.73 4.33 23.94
CA LEU A 79 -6.18 4.76 22.62
C LEU A 79 -5.02 4.88 21.62
N ALA A 80 -3.88 5.40 22.08
CA ALA A 80 -2.67 5.46 21.26
C ALA A 80 -2.11 4.07 20.95
N LEU A 81 -2.17 3.13 21.90
CA LEU A 81 -1.75 1.75 21.67
C LEU A 81 -2.63 1.05 20.61
N ILE A 82 -3.94 1.25 20.64
CA ILE A 82 -4.86 0.72 19.61
C ILE A 82 -4.51 1.30 18.23
N ALA A 83 -4.24 2.60 18.15
CA ALA A 83 -3.82 3.22 16.89
C ALA A 83 -2.45 2.70 16.42
N ALA A 84 -1.50 2.48 17.34
CA ALA A 84 -0.18 1.94 17.01
C ALA A 84 -0.23 0.48 16.58
N LEU A 85 -1.18 -0.31 17.08
CA LEU A 85 -1.32 -1.74 16.79
C LEU A 85 -1.48 -2.01 15.30
N VAL A 86 -2.17 -1.14 14.56
CA VAL A 86 -2.31 -1.26 13.10
C VAL A 86 -0.96 -1.17 12.38
N LEU A 87 -0.05 -0.30 12.85
CA LEU A 87 1.29 -0.18 12.28
C LEU A 87 2.17 -1.37 12.67
N ILE A 88 2.08 -1.84 13.91
CA ILE A 88 2.81 -3.03 14.38
C ILE A 88 2.39 -4.25 13.56
N ALA A 89 1.10 -4.47 13.38
CA ALA A 89 0.56 -5.56 12.55
C ALA A 89 0.99 -5.41 11.08
N SER A 90 1.00 -4.18 10.56
CA SER A 90 1.49 -3.88 9.21
C SER A 90 2.96 -4.27 9.02
N CYS A 91 3.83 -3.87 9.94
CA CYS A 91 5.25 -4.23 9.90
C CYS A 91 5.46 -5.76 9.99
N GLY A 92 4.74 -6.42 10.89
CA GLY A 92 4.78 -7.89 11.03
C GLY A 92 4.37 -8.60 9.75
N ALA A 93 3.29 -8.17 9.11
CA ALA A 93 2.80 -8.73 7.85
C ALA A 93 3.79 -8.51 6.69
N GLN A 94 4.43 -7.34 6.60
CA GLN A 94 5.46 -7.07 5.60
C GLN A 94 6.66 -8.03 5.75
N LEU A 95 7.11 -8.27 6.99
CA LEU A 95 8.20 -9.22 7.26
C LEU A 95 7.81 -10.66 6.90
N ALA A 96 6.57 -11.06 7.19
CA ALA A 96 6.07 -12.38 6.86
C ALA A 96 5.99 -12.62 5.35
N VAL A 97 5.48 -11.64 4.60
CA VAL A 97 5.32 -11.73 3.13
C VAL A 97 6.67 -11.78 2.41
N ARG A 98 7.67 -11.03 2.88
CA ARG A 98 9.03 -11.06 2.30
C ARG A 98 9.67 -12.44 2.32
N ARG A 99 9.19 -13.37 3.16
CA ARG A 99 9.72 -14.72 3.29
C ARG A 99 9.24 -15.72 2.23
N GLY A 100 8.45 -15.30 1.25
CA GLY A 100 8.13 -16.16 0.11
C GLY A 100 6.70 -16.14 -0.42
N ALA A 101 5.86 -15.20 -0.03
CA ALA A 101 4.51 -15.12 -0.61
C ALA A 101 4.54 -14.53 -2.02
N PRO A 102 3.84 -15.12 -3.01
CA PRO A 102 3.71 -14.55 -4.35
C PRO A 102 3.08 -13.14 -4.29
N PRO A 103 3.63 -12.13 -5.00
CA PRO A 103 3.15 -10.75 -4.90
C PRO A 103 1.66 -10.56 -5.20
N ALA A 104 1.12 -11.33 -6.14
CA ALA A 104 -0.30 -11.26 -6.49
C ALA A 104 -1.23 -11.77 -5.36
N LEU A 105 -0.81 -12.84 -4.65
CA LEU A 105 -1.54 -13.35 -3.49
C LEU A 105 -1.41 -12.41 -2.30
N ALA A 106 -0.23 -11.83 -2.08
CA ALA A 106 0.00 -10.83 -1.05
C ALA A 106 -0.91 -9.60 -1.26
N GLN A 107 -1.07 -9.13 -2.51
CA GLN A 107 -1.92 -8.00 -2.81
C GLN A 107 -3.40 -8.31 -2.62
N ALA A 108 -3.91 -9.42 -3.17
CA ALA A 108 -5.31 -9.79 -3.04
C ALA A 108 -5.69 -10.15 -1.60
N GLY A 109 -4.86 -10.96 -0.93
CA GLY A 109 -5.03 -11.31 0.47
C GLY A 109 -4.93 -10.09 1.39
N GLY A 110 -4.00 -9.17 1.11
CA GLY A 110 -3.86 -7.91 1.84
C GLY A 110 -5.12 -7.05 1.77
N LEU A 111 -5.70 -6.88 0.58
CA LEU A 111 -6.95 -6.12 0.39
C LEU A 111 -8.15 -6.79 1.08
N ALA A 112 -8.23 -8.12 1.06
CA ALA A 112 -9.28 -8.87 1.74
C ALA A 112 -9.18 -8.72 3.27
N LEU A 113 -7.96 -8.84 3.83
CA LEU A 113 -7.71 -8.61 5.26
C LEU A 113 -8.02 -7.17 5.68
N LEU A 114 -7.63 -6.18 4.85
CA LEU A 114 -7.94 -4.77 5.07
C LEU A 114 -9.45 -4.55 5.16
N ALA A 115 -10.20 -5.10 4.21
CA ALA A 115 -11.65 -5.00 4.18
C ALA A 115 -12.30 -5.69 5.40
N ALA A 116 -11.87 -6.90 5.75
CA ALA A 116 -12.35 -7.60 6.92
C ALA A 116 -12.10 -6.82 8.22
N GLY A 117 -10.90 -6.24 8.35
CA GLY A 117 -10.55 -5.39 9.48
C GLY A 117 -11.40 -4.12 9.57
N LEU A 118 -11.69 -3.46 8.44
CA LEU A 118 -12.59 -2.30 8.40
C LEU A 118 -14.03 -2.68 8.81
N LEU A 119 -14.55 -3.75 8.24
CA LEU A 119 -15.92 -4.20 8.52
C LEU A 119 -16.10 -4.66 9.98
N ALA A 120 -15.04 -5.15 10.62
CA ALA A 120 -15.05 -5.52 12.03
C ALA A 120 -15.26 -4.31 12.98
N LEU A 121 -14.97 -3.09 12.53
CA LEU A 121 -15.20 -1.89 13.35
C LEU A 121 -16.68 -1.64 13.65
N VAL A 122 -17.56 -1.99 12.72
CA VAL A 122 -19.01 -1.79 12.89
C VAL A 122 -19.55 -2.60 14.08
N PRO A 123 -19.41 -3.93 14.13
CA PRO A 123 -19.85 -4.71 15.29
C PRO A 123 -19.01 -4.42 16.55
N ALA A 124 -17.76 -3.95 16.42
CA ALA A 124 -16.96 -3.54 17.57
C ALA A 124 -17.62 -2.41 18.37
N ALA A 125 -18.18 -1.41 17.68
CA ALA A 125 -18.90 -0.34 18.36
C ALA A 125 -20.27 -0.75 18.86
N GLN A 126 -21.02 -1.55 18.09
CA GLN A 126 -22.35 -2.02 18.49
C GLN A 126 -22.31 -2.92 19.73
N ALA A 127 -21.29 -3.78 19.83
CA ALA A 127 -21.10 -4.70 20.94
C ALA A 127 -20.19 -4.14 22.05
N HIS A 128 -19.71 -2.88 21.94
CA HIS A 128 -18.73 -2.26 22.84
C HIS A 128 -17.53 -3.20 23.12
N SER A 129 -17.05 -3.89 22.08
CA SER A 129 -16.09 -4.98 22.22
C SER A 129 -14.66 -4.55 21.85
N LEU A 130 -13.80 -4.49 22.87
CA LEU A 130 -12.36 -4.29 22.66
C LEU A 130 -11.75 -5.41 21.81
N ALA A 131 -12.20 -6.65 21.98
CA ALA A 131 -11.68 -7.79 21.24
C ALA A 131 -11.92 -7.64 19.72
N LEU A 132 -13.14 -7.22 19.32
CA LEU A 132 -13.46 -6.95 17.90
C LEU A 132 -12.68 -5.76 17.37
N LEU A 133 -12.47 -4.71 18.17
CA LEU A 133 -11.69 -3.55 17.79
C LEU A 133 -10.22 -3.91 17.55
N VAL A 134 -9.61 -4.66 18.46
CA VAL A 134 -8.23 -5.14 18.35
C VAL A 134 -8.07 -6.07 17.15
N THR A 135 -8.99 -7.02 16.98
CA THR A 135 -8.99 -7.93 15.82
C THR A 135 -9.10 -7.15 14.52
N GLY A 136 -10.01 -6.17 14.45
CA GLY A 136 -10.15 -5.28 13.31
C GLY A 136 -8.87 -4.51 12.99
N ALA A 137 -8.20 -3.96 14.01
CA ALA A 137 -6.94 -3.24 13.86
C ALA A 137 -5.80 -4.16 13.37
N VAL A 138 -5.70 -5.38 13.88
CA VAL A 138 -4.69 -6.36 13.44
C VAL A 138 -4.94 -6.80 12.01
N LEU A 139 -6.18 -7.12 11.64
CA LEU A 139 -6.54 -7.51 10.27
C LEU A 139 -6.28 -6.38 9.28
N ALA A 140 -6.77 -5.17 9.59
CA ALA A 140 -6.57 -4.00 8.74
C ALA A 140 -5.09 -3.64 8.59
N GLY A 141 -4.32 -3.69 9.68
CA GLY A 141 -2.89 -3.44 9.68
C GLY A 141 -2.13 -4.47 8.86
N SER A 142 -2.40 -5.76 9.05
CA SER A 142 -1.79 -6.83 8.26
C SER A 142 -2.11 -6.69 6.78
N GLY A 143 -3.37 -6.41 6.45
CA GLY A 143 -3.82 -6.16 5.09
C GLY A 143 -3.12 -4.95 4.45
N HIS A 144 -2.99 -3.84 5.20
CA HIS A 144 -2.22 -2.67 4.78
C HIS A 144 -0.77 -3.02 4.46
N GLY A 145 -0.08 -3.72 5.38
CA GLY A 145 1.31 -4.08 5.20
C GLY A 145 1.57 -4.88 3.93
N MET A 146 0.75 -5.90 3.69
CA MET A 146 0.82 -6.75 2.49
C MET A 146 0.55 -5.97 1.21
N ALA A 147 -0.55 -5.20 1.17
CA ALA A 147 -0.95 -4.46 -0.02
C ALA A 147 0.01 -3.31 -0.34
N TYR A 148 0.52 -2.63 0.69
CA TYR A 148 1.48 -1.55 0.52
C TYR A 148 2.85 -2.05 0.04
N LEU A 149 3.35 -3.15 0.60
CA LEU A 149 4.60 -3.77 0.12
C LEU A 149 4.48 -4.15 -1.37
N ALA A 150 3.38 -4.78 -1.76
CA ALA A 150 3.13 -5.11 -3.16
C ALA A 150 3.05 -3.87 -4.08
N ALA A 151 2.49 -2.75 -3.58
CA ALA A 151 2.48 -1.49 -4.33
C ALA A 151 3.90 -0.92 -4.50
N GLN A 152 4.73 -0.96 -3.47
CA GLN A 152 6.14 -0.53 -3.52
C GLN A 152 6.95 -1.37 -4.50
N ASP A 153 6.82 -2.70 -4.46
CA ASP A 153 7.51 -3.60 -5.37
C ASP A 153 7.10 -3.33 -6.83
N ASN A 154 5.81 -3.08 -7.07
CA ASN A 154 5.32 -2.70 -8.39
C ASN A 154 5.88 -1.34 -8.84
N LEU A 155 5.97 -0.35 -7.94
CA LEU A 155 6.57 0.94 -8.25
C LEU A 155 8.02 0.79 -8.69
N THR A 156 8.81 0.01 -7.95
CA THR A 156 10.22 -0.26 -8.25
C THR A 156 10.41 -0.91 -9.63
N ARG A 157 9.48 -1.79 -10.03
CA ARG A 157 9.52 -2.46 -11.34
C ARG A 157 9.20 -1.55 -12.53
N ILE A 158 8.33 -0.56 -12.34
CA ILE A 158 7.91 0.36 -13.42
C ILE A 158 8.78 1.61 -13.49
N ALA A 159 9.55 1.93 -12.45
CA ALA A 159 10.37 3.13 -12.39
C ALA A 159 11.72 2.90 -13.09
N PRO A 160 12.09 3.67 -14.14
CA PRO A 160 13.42 3.65 -14.71
C PRO A 160 14.47 4.05 -13.67
N GLY A 161 15.63 3.39 -13.65
CA GLY A 161 16.65 3.56 -12.61
C GLY A 161 17.07 5.01 -12.36
N GLU A 162 17.28 5.80 -13.42
CA GLU A 162 17.70 7.20 -13.33
C GLU A 162 16.62 8.15 -12.77
N GLN A 163 15.34 7.77 -12.88
CA GLN A 163 14.19 8.59 -12.45
C GLN A 163 13.52 8.05 -11.19
N HIS A 164 14.10 7.03 -10.55
CA HIS A 164 13.48 6.33 -9.42
C HIS A 164 13.15 7.28 -8.26
N ALA A 165 14.02 8.24 -7.94
CA ALA A 165 13.79 9.21 -6.88
C ALA A 165 12.61 10.15 -7.18
N GLU A 166 12.49 10.62 -8.42
CA GLU A 166 11.43 11.53 -8.86
C GLU A 166 10.06 10.83 -8.88
N ILE A 167 10.02 9.60 -9.39
CA ILE A 167 8.81 8.76 -9.41
C ILE A 167 8.38 8.38 -7.99
N SER A 168 9.34 8.08 -7.11
CA SER A 168 9.04 7.84 -5.69
C SER A 168 8.46 9.08 -5.00
N ALA A 169 9.01 10.27 -5.28
CA ALA A 169 8.45 11.51 -4.76
C ALA A 169 7.00 11.74 -5.23
N ALA A 170 6.72 11.53 -6.52
CA ALA A 170 5.36 11.59 -7.06
C ALA A 170 4.42 10.57 -6.39
N PHE A 171 4.91 9.37 -6.10
CA PHE A 171 4.15 8.34 -5.41
C PHE A 171 3.76 8.75 -3.99
N TYR A 172 4.66 9.36 -3.22
CA TYR A 172 4.33 9.89 -1.90
C TYR A 172 3.33 11.04 -1.96
N VAL A 173 3.41 11.91 -2.98
CA VAL A 173 2.39 12.94 -3.20
C VAL A 173 1.00 12.31 -3.38
N CYS A 174 0.88 11.25 -4.19
CA CYS A 174 -0.37 10.50 -4.35
C CYS A 174 -0.87 9.93 -3.01
N ILE A 175 0.02 9.37 -2.19
CA ILE A 175 -0.33 8.83 -0.88
C ILE A 175 -0.87 9.94 0.03
N TYR A 176 -0.16 11.07 0.15
CA TYR A 176 -0.60 12.17 1.01
C TYR A 176 -1.95 12.76 0.57
N LEU A 177 -2.18 12.93 -0.72
CA LEU A 177 -3.48 13.34 -1.25
C LEU A 177 -4.56 12.30 -0.95
N GLY A 178 -4.22 11.01 -1.12
CA GLY A 178 -5.12 9.90 -0.83
C GLY A 178 -5.48 9.79 0.65
N VAL A 179 -4.62 10.22 1.57
CA VAL A 179 -4.92 10.31 3.01
C VAL A 179 -5.75 11.54 3.33
N SER A 180 -5.38 12.70 2.78
CA SER A 180 -5.99 13.98 3.15
C SER A 180 -7.46 14.05 2.78
N LEU A 181 -7.84 13.62 1.58
CA LEU A 181 -9.23 13.66 1.11
C LEU A 181 -10.19 12.84 1.99
N PRO A 182 -9.90 11.55 2.31
CA PRO A 182 -10.75 10.78 3.21
C PRO A 182 -10.80 11.32 4.64
N VAL A 183 -9.70 11.84 5.18
CA VAL A 183 -9.69 12.45 6.53
C VAL A 183 -10.66 13.60 6.60
N ILE A 184 -10.59 14.52 5.63
CA ILE A 184 -11.52 15.64 5.54
C ILE A 184 -12.96 15.14 5.36
N GLY A 185 -13.16 14.17 4.46
CA GLY A 185 -14.48 13.60 4.20
C GLY A 185 -15.12 12.93 5.42
N ILE A 186 -14.34 12.13 6.18
CA ILE A 186 -14.81 11.51 7.42
C ILE A 186 -15.13 12.60 8.46
N GLY A 187 -14.27 13.63 8.58
CA GLY A 187 -14.48 14.74 9.51
C GLY A 187 -15.78 15.50 9.20
N VAL A 188 -15.99 15.89 7.95
CA VAL A 188 -17.21 16.57 7.50
C VAL A 188 -18.45 15.71 7.74
N LEU A 189 -18.39 14.42 7.39
CA LEU A 189 -19.51 13.51 7.59
C LEU A 189 -19.81 13.28 9.07
N ALA A 190 -18.78 13.21 9.92
CA ALA A 190 -18.94 13.05 11.36
C ALA A 190 -19.59 14.26 12.02
N VAL A 191 -19.34 15.47 11.51
CA VAL A 191 -20.01 16.71 11.97
C VAL A 191 -21.44 16.80 11.45
N ALA A 192 -21.67 16.41 10.20
CA ALA A 192 -22.99 16.46 9.57
C ALA A 192 -23.96 15.36 10.08
N THR A 193 -23.42 14.26 10.60
CA THR A 193 -24.23 13.11 11.06
C THR A 193 -23.76 12.65 12.46
N THR A 194 -23.08 11.51 12.52
CA THR A 194 -22.46 10.98 13.74
C THR A 194 -21.11 10.37 13.41
N LEU A 195 -20.23 10.26 14.41
CA LEU A 195 -18.94 9.59 14.26
C LEU A 195 -19.12 8.13 13.85
N PHE A 196 -20.12 7.43 14.40
CA PHE A 196 -20.43 6.05 14.02
C PHE A 196 -20.82 5.95 12.53
N THR A 197 -21.74 6.81 12.08
CA THR A 197 -22.15 6.83 10.66
C THR A 197 -21.00 7.13 9.74
N ALA A 198 -20.15 8.09 10.07
CA ALA A 198 -18.99 8.46 9.25
C ALA A 198 -18.00 7.29 9.10
N VAL A 199 -17.65 6.64 10.21
CA VAL A 199 -16.73 5.48 10.20
C VAL A 199 -17.35 4.30 9.48
N THR A 200 -18.63 4.01 9.72
CA THR A 200 -19.35 2.91 9.06
C THR A 200 -19.44 3.11 7.55
N THR A 201 -19.81 4.31 7.11
CA THR A 201 -19.87 4.65 5.67
C THR A 201 -18.50 4.49 5.03
N PHE A 202 -17.46 5.03 5.65
CA PHE A 202 -16.09 4.88 5.17
C PHE A 202 -15.66 3.40 5.11
N ALA A 203 -15.96 2.62 6.15
CA ALA A 203 -15.62 1.20 6.22
C ALA A 203 -16.32 0.38 5.11
N ILE A 204 -17.60 0.62 4.88
CA ILE A 204 -18.37 -0.06 3.84
C ILE A 204 -17.87 0.31 2.45
N VAL A 205 -17.71 1.61 2.16
CA VAL A 205 -17.27 2.07 0.83
C VAL A 205 -15.85 1.60 0.53
N THR A 206 -14.92 1.81 1.45
CA THR A 206 -13.51 1.45 1.24
C THR A 206 -13.30 -0.05 1.31
N GLY A 207 -13.96 -0.74 2.25
CA GLY A 207 -13.92 -2.20 2.35
C GLY A 207 -14.54 -2.88 1.12
N GLY A 208 -15.67 -2.39 0.64
CA GLY A 208 -16.31 -2.87 -0.58
C GLY A 208 -15.43 -2.67 -1.82
N ALA A 209 -14.82 -1.49 -1.95
CA ALA A 209 -13.87 -1.20 -3.03
C ALA A 209 -12.63 -2.12 -2.96
N ALA A 210 -12.08 -2.34 -1.76
CA ALA A 210 -10.94 -3.24 -1.56
C ALA A 210 -11.28 -4.69 -1.96
N LEU A 211 -12.45 -5.19 -1.57
CA LEU A 211 -12.93 -6.52 -1.96
C LEU A 211 -13.16 -6.62 -3.47
N ALA A 212 -13.74 -5.61 -4.09
CA ALA A 212 -13.96 -5.58 -5.55
C ALA A 212 -12.62 -5.66 -6.30
N VAL A 213 -11.61 -4.89 -5.86
CA VAL A 213 -10.26 -4.92 -6.43
C VAL A 213 -9.58 -6.28 -6.17
N ALA A 214 -9.71 -6.85 -4.98
CA ALA A 214 -9.18 -8.17 -4.65
C ALA A 214 -9.77 -9.25 -5.56
N ALA A 215 -11.10 -9.27 -5.71
CA ALA A 215 -11.81 -10.21 -6.58
C ALA A 215 -11.42 -10.05 -8.04
N TRP A 216 -11.26 -8.80 -8.51
CA TRP A 216 -10.80 -8.53 -9.86
C TRP A 216 -9.39 -9.09 -10.12
N HIS A 217 -8.47 -8.92 -9.16
CA HIS A 217 -7.11 -9.47 -9.26
C HIS A 217 -7.11 -10.99 -9.34
N LEU A 218 -7.90 -11.67 -8.53
CA LEU A 218 -7.99 -13.14 -8.53
C LEU A 218 -8.53 -13.65 -9.88
N ARG A 219 -9.63 -13.07 -10.38
CA ARG A 219 -10.23 -13.47 -11.67
C ARG A 219 -9.32 -13.28 -12.89
N HIS A 220 -8.48 -12.23 -12.87
CA HIS A 220 -7.57 -11.97 -13.99
C HIS A 220 -6.29 -12.81 -13.93
N ARG A 221 -5.90 -13.29 -12.75
CA ARG A 221 -4.79 -14.21 -12.58
C ARG A 221 -5.08 -15.57 -13.23
N ASP A 222 -6.27 -16.10 -13.02
CA ASP A 222 -6.66 -17.40 -13.58
C ASP A 222 -6.64 -17.38 -15.11
N ARG A 223 -6.92 -16.25 -15.73
CA ARG A 223 -6.83 -16.09 -17.20
C ARG A 223 -5.40 -16.08 -17.74
N GLN A 224 -4.43 -15.56 -16.98
CA GLN A 224 -3.02 -15.53 -17.39
C GLN A 224 -2.35 -16.90 -17.22
N THR A 225 -2.76 -17.69 -16.25
CA THR A 225 -2.27 -19.07 -16.06
C THR A 225 -2.94 -20.07 -17.01
N ALA A 226 -4.14 -19.78 -17.50
CA ALA A 226 -4.87 -20.62 -18.44
C ALA A 226 -4.41 -20.47 -19.91
N HIS A 227 -3.56 -19.48 -20.21
CA HIS A 227 -2.95 -19.33 -21.55
C HIS A 227 -1.42 -19.45 -21.40
N PRO A 228 -0.87 -20.67 -21.39
CA PRO A 228 0.58 -20.85 -21.48
C PRO A 228 1.01 -20.19 -22.80
N ALA A 229 1.95 -19.24 -22.71
CA ALA A 229 2.58 -18.66 -23.89
C ALA A 229 2.96 -19.80 -24.83
N ALA A 230 2.43 -19.80 -26.04
CA ALA A 230 2.90 -20.67 -27.10
C ALA A 230 4.43 -20.57 -27.11
N GLY A 231 5.08 -21.67 -26.80
CA GLY A 231 6.53 -21.72 -26.69
C GLY A 231 7.14 -21.17 -27.98
N PRO A 232 8.35 -20.59 -27.93
CA PRO A 232 9.03 -20.14 -29.12
C PRO A 232 9.07 -21.33 -30.10
N GLU A 233 8.46 -21.12 -31.28
CA GLU A 233 8.59 -22.06 -32.40
C GLU A 233 10.06 -22.38 -32.51
N ARG A 234 10.37 -23.67 -32.32
CA ARG A 234 11.73 -24.19 -32.57
C ARG A 234 12.04 -23.76 -33.99
N GLU A 235 12.85 -22.77 -34.12
CA GLU A 235 13.48 -22.37 -35.38
C GLU A 235 14.11 -23.63 -35.97
N ARG A 236 13.42 -24.19 -36.97
CA ARG A 236 13.92 -25.34 -37.72
C ARG A 236 15.22 -24.91 -38.35
N ALA A 237 16.33 -25.37 -37.81
CA ALA A 237 17.61 -25.24 -38.47
C ALA A 237 17.46 -25.70 -39.94
N PRO A 238 17.92 -24.94 -40.92
CA PRO A 238 17.89 -25.36 -42.30
C PRO A 238 18.80 -26.56 -42.47
N ALA A 239 18.22 -27.65 -43.00
CA ALA A 239 18.89 -28.88 -43.30
C ALA A 239 20.13 -28.60 -44.19
N GLY A 240 21.25 -29.14 -43.79
CA GLY A 240 22.54 -29.00 -44.46
C GLY A 240 22.48 -29.32 -45.94
N GLY A 241 23.01 -28.41 -46.75
CA GLY A 241 23.33 -28.63 -48.14
C GLY A 241 24.58 -29.53 -48.29
N PRO A 242 24.72 -30.27 -49.40
CA PRO A 242 25.69 -31.33 -49.54
C PRO A 242 27.11 -30.81 -49.73
N ALA A 243 28.04 -31.50 -49.10
CA ALA A 243 29.49 -31.33 -49.20
C ALA A 243 29.97 -31.38 -50.67
N GLY A 244 30.49 -30.29 -51.16
CA GLY A 244 31.26 -30.24 -52.41
C GLY A 244 32.64 -30.88 -52.22
N ARG A 245 32.94 -31.92 -53.04
CA ARG A 245 34.23 -32.57 -53.14
C ARG A 245 35.31 -31.63 -53.65
N PRO A 246 36.55 -31.70 -53.19
CA PRO A 246 37.68 -31.04 -53.85
C PRO A 246 38.12 -31.85 -55.09
N ARG A 247 38.34 -31.12 -56.13
CA ARG A 247 39.11 -31.67 -57.30
C ARG A 247 40.39 -30.90 -57.39
N GLY A 248 41.47 -31.72 -57.50
CA GLY A 248 42.69 -31.45 -58.19
C GLY A 248 43.73 -30.55 -57.56
#